data_963178728b2dfcc2b484144f24c725a6
#
_entry.id   963178728b2dfcc2b484144f24c725a6
#
_cell.length_a   1.000
_cell.length_b   1.000
_cell.length_c   1.000
_cell.angle_alpha   90.00
_cell.angle_beta   90.00
_cell.angle_gamma   90.00
#
_symmetry.space_group_name_H-M   'P 1'
#
loop_
_entity.id
_entity.type
_entity.pdbx_description
1 polymer ?
#
loop_
_entity_poly.entity_id
_entity_poly.type
_entity_poly.pdbx_seq_one_letter_code
_entity_poly.pdbx_strand_id
1 'polypeptide(L)'
;FDNLYTYNGDDLGVTYTETQSTFKLWSPTATTVILKLYTFSSEGKDYTAYAIHSMEKSDRGVWYAEVSGNLDGIYYDYEIHYENETVMCTDPYATACGCNGTKSMVVDLRRTDPPHFHQDKAPPQQNEQIIYELHIKDFSHDKDSGIPGAYRGTYKAFTIENPQADYPTCIRYLKELGVTHIHLL
;
A
#
# COMPACT_ATOMS: atom_id res chain seq x y z
N PHE A 1 -25.32 10.65 -17.17
CA PHE A 1 -24.47 10.43 -15.98
C PHE A 1 -23.07 10.97 -16.23
N ASP A 2 -22.35 10.45 -17.22
CA ASP A 2 -20.93 10.78 -17.45
C ASP A 2 -20.67 12.28 -17.66
N ASN A 3 -21.49 12.95 -18.44
CA ASN A 3 -21.36 14.40 -18.67
C ASN A 3 -21.42 15.25 -17.39
N LEU A 4 -22.09 14.75 -16.35
CA LEU A 4 -22.27 15.44 -15.08
C LEU A 4 -21.21 15.08 -14.04
N TYR A 5 -20.70 13.84 -14.08
CA TYR A 5 -19.92 13.26 -13.00
C TYR A 5 -18.51 12.80 -13.40
N THR A 6 -18.12 12.96 -14.67
CA THR A 6 -16.73 12.68 -15.05
C THR A 6 -15.79 13.64 -14.31
N TYR A 7 -14.93 13.09 -13.49
CA TYR A 7 -13.89 13.80 -12.78
C TYR A 7 -12.54 13.49 -13.42
N ASN A 8 -11.82 14.52 -13.84
CA ASN A 8 -10.52 14.40 -14.54
C ASN A 8 -9.34 14.84 -13.65
N GLY A 9 -9.57 15.10 -12.35
CA GLY A 9 -8.49 15.39 -11.41
C GLY A 9 -7.69 14.13 -11.10
N ASP A 10 -6.45 14.30 -10.70
CA ASP A 10 -5.49 13.27 -10.31
C ASP A 10 -5.26 13.26 -8.78
N ASP A 11 -6.16 13.85 -8.02
CA ASP A 11 -6.03 14.14 -6.60
C ASP A 11 -7.07 13.42 -5.71
N LEU A 12 -7.69 12.33 -6.22
CA LEU A 12 -8.52 11.45 -5.41
C LEU A 12 -7.65 10.65 -4.41
N GLY A 13 -8.23 10.32 -3.27
CA GLY A 13 -7.53 9.70 -2.17
C GLY A 13 -7.06 10.71 -1.12
N VAL A 14 -5.97 10.44 -0.44
CA VAL A 14 -5.41 11.31 0.59
C VAL A 14 -4.16 12.05 0.10
N THR A 15 -4.18 13.37 0.20
CA THR A 15 -2.99 14.21 0.06
C THR A 15 -2.52 14.61 1.45
N TYR A 16 -1.32 14.15 1.82
CA TYR A 16 -0.75 14.33 3.15
C TYR A 16 0.32 15.42 3.19
N THR A 17 0.27 16.21 4.25
CA THR A 17 1.38 17.06 4.74
C THR A 17 1.53 16.86 6.25
N GLU A 18 2.64 17.31 6.84
CA GLU A 18 2.86 17.22 8.29
C GLU A 18 1.87 18.06 9.11
N THR A 19 1.20 19.02 8.50
CA THR A 19 0.28 19.93 9.19
C THR A 19 -1.18 19.72 8.84
N GLN A 20 -1.47 19.03 7.75
CA GLN A 20 -2.82 18.84 7.25
C GLN A 20 -2.88 17.66 6.27
N SER A 21 -3.99 16.95 6.27
CA SER A 21 -4.34 15.96 5.24
C SER A 21 -5.67 16.32 4.60
N THR A 22 -5.72 16.24 3.26
CA THR A 22 -6.94 16.42 2.48
C THR A 22 -7.39 15.07 1.94
N PHE A 23 -8.62 14.69 2.21
CA PHE A 23 -9.24 13.44 1.76
C PHE A 23 -10.24 13.74 0.65
N LYS A 24 -10.16 13.04 -0.47
CA LYS A 24 -11.09 13.17 -1.59
C LYS A 24 -11.61 11.83 -2.04
N LEU A 25 -12.94 11.70 -2.09
CA LEU A 25 -13.64 10.51 -2.55
C LEU A 25 -14.62 10.87 -3.66
N TRP A 26 -14.60 10.12 -4.76
CA TRP A 26 -15.59 10.24 -5.80
C TRP A 26 -16.77 9.30 -5.50
N SER A 27 -17.91 9.87 -5.16
CA SER A 27 -19.18 9.16 -4.90
C SER A 27 -20.38 10.04 -5.30
N PRO A 28 -20.67 10.12 -6.60
CA PRO A 28 -21.60 11.12 -7.13
C PRO A 28 -23.04 10.96 -6.67
N THR A 29 -23.49 9.73 -6.41
CA THR A 29 -24.86 9.39 -5.98
C THR A 29 -25.03 9.36 -4.45
N ALA A 30 -23.94 9.53 -3.70
CA ALA A 30 -24.03 9.61 -2.25
C ALA A 30 -24.81 10.85 -1.80
N THR A 31 -25.59 10.69 -0.75
CA THR A 31 -26.32 11.76 -0.06
C THR A 31 -25.50 12.39 1.06
N THR A 32 -24.64 11.58 1.71
CA THR A 32 -23.71 12.01 2.75
C THR A 32 -22.49 11.09 2.74
N VAL A 33 -21.31 11.66 3.01
CA VAL A 33 -20.08 10.89 3.21
C VAL A 33 -19.43 11.34 4.52
N ILE A 34 -19.02 10.38 5.31
CA ILE A 34 -18.38 10.58 6.61
C ILE A 34 -17.00 9.92 6.55
N LEU A 35 -15.96 10.70 6.82
CA LEU A 35 -14.61 10.22 7.03
C LEU A 35 -14.46 9.79 8.49
N LYS A 36 -14.02 8.55 8.71
CA LYS A 36 -13.72 8.02 10.04
C LYS A 36 -12.23 7.77 10.18
N LEU A 37 -11.63 8.28 11.22
CA LEU A 37 -10.22 8.10 11.55
C LEU A 37 -10.07 7.15 12.74
N TYR A 38 -9.00 6.33 12.70
CA TYR A 38 -8.76 5.30 13.72
C TYR A 38 -7.29 5.26 14.11
N THR A 39 -7.05 4.93 15.36
CA THR A 39 -5.75 4.44 15.84
C THR A 39 -5.76 2.93 15.90
N PHE A 40 -4.59 2.31 15.76
CA PHE A 40 -4.43 0.87 15.91
C PHE A 40 -3.67 0.55 17.19
N SER A 41 -4.26 -0.29 18.04
CA SER A 41 -3.58 -0.83 19.22
C SER A 41 -2.93 -2.16 18.90
N SER A 42 -1.61 -2.22 18.96
CA SER A 42 -0.86 -3.47 18.80
C SER A 42 -1.16 -4.49 19.91
N GLU A 43 -1.52 -4.03 21.09
CA GLU A 43 -1.86 -4.87 22.24
C GLU A 43 -3.24 -5.53 22.07
N GLY A 44 -4.23 -4.76 21.62
CA GLY A 44 -5.60 -5.25 21.37
C GLY A 44 -5.82 -5.83 19.99
N LYS A 45 -4.91 -5.62 19.04
CA LYS A 45 -5.06 -5.94 17.61
C LYS A 45 -6.32 -5.35 16.98
N ASP A 46 -6.74 -4.20 17.46
CA ASP A 46 -8.02 -3.58 17.11
C ASP A 46 -7.86 -2.13 16.71
N TYR A 47 -8.81 -1.64 15.91
CA TYR A 47 -8.92 -0.25 15.52
C TYR A 47 -9.86 0.48 16.47
N THR A 48 -9.39 1.57 17.06
CA THR A 48 -10.21 2.42 17.93
C THR A 48 -10.57 3.70 17.19
N ALA A 49 -11.85 4.04 17.13
CA ALA A 49 -12.31 5.28 16.53
C ALA A 49 -11.65 6.48 17.24
N TYR A 50 -11.04 7.33 16.46
CA TYR A 50 -10.27 8.49 16.92
C TYR A 50 -11.03 9.80 16.65
N ALA A 51 -11.53 9.98 15.42
CA ALA A 51 -12.30 11.16 15.02
C ALA A 51 -13.25 10.82 13.87
N ILE A 52 -14.27 11.66 13.73
CA ILE A 52 -15.29 11.56 12.69
C ILE A 52 -15.47 12.94 12.06
N HIS A 53 -15.40 13.01 10.74
CA HIS A 53 -15.56 14.25 9.97
C HIS A 53 -16.62 14.08 8.90
N SER A 54 -17.61 14.96 8.86
CA SER A 54 -18.51 15.05 7.70
C SER A 54 -17.74 15.62 6.51
N MET A 55 -17.86 14.97 5.37
CA MET A 55 -17.24 15.46 4.14
C MET A 55 -18.17 16.43 3.41
N GLU A 56 -17.60 17.40 2.73
CA GLU A 56 -18.32 18.34 1.91
C GLU A 56 -18.40 17.87 0.47
N LYS A 57 -19.57 18.05 -0.15
CA LYS A 57 -19.76 17.71 -1.55
C LYS A 57 -19.22 18.83 -2.44
N SER A 58 -18.35 18.48 -3.36
CA SER A 58 -17.77 19.36 -4.37
C SER A 58 -18.36 19.06 -5.75
N ASP A 59 -17.76 19.65 -6.79
CA ASP A 59 -18.13 19.42 -8.17
C ASP A 59 -17.93 17.98 -8.62
N ARG A 60 -18.68 17.56 -9.64
CA ARG A 60 -18.55 16.27 -10.30
C ARG A 60 -18.74 15.05 -9.40
N GLY A 61 -19.38 15.22 -8.23
CA GLY A 61 -19.65 14.12 -7.31
C GLY A 61 -18.45 13.74 -6.43
N VAL A 62 -17.46 14.61 -6.34
CA VAL A 62 -16.34 14.47 -5.39
C VAL A 62 -16.78 14.98 -4.02
N TRP A 63 -16.37 14.27 -2.99
CA TRP A 63 -16.49 14.64 -1.59
C TRP A 63 -15.10 14.90 -1.04
N TYR A 64 -14.96 15.91 -0.18
CA TYR A 64 -13.66 16.22 0.43
C TYR A 64 -13.80 16.58 1.91
N ALA A 65 -12.72 16.37 2.63
CA ALA A 65 -12.53 16.85 4.01
C ALA A 65 -11.06 17.22 4.22
N GLU A 66 -10.84 18.27 4.99
CA GLU A 66 -9.52 18.70 5.43
C GLU A 66 -9.38 18.48 6.93
N VAL A 67 -8.34 17.80 7.33
CA VAL A 67 -8.06 17.50 8.74
C VAL A 67 -6.69 18.04 9.10
N SER A 68 -6.65 18.97 10.05
CA SER A 68 -5.42 19.57 10.56
C SER A 68 -4.67 18.59 11.45
N GLY A 69 -3.34 18.72 11.45
CA GLY A 69 -2.42 17.91 12.24
C GLY A 69 -1.68 16.87 11.41
N ASN A 70 -0.71 16.24 12.06
CA ASN A 70 0.04 15.15 11.46
C ASN A 70 -0.74 13.84 11.59
N LEU A 71 -1.20 13.32 10.47
CA LEU A 71 -1.96 12.06 10.41
C LEU A 71 -1.12 10.87 9.93
N ASP A 72 0.20 11.00 9.81
CA ASP A 72 1.06 9.85 9.43
C ASP A 72 0.85 8.66 10.38
N GLY A 73 0.49 7.50 9.82
CA GLY A 73 0.16 6.28 10.56
C GLY A 73 -1.28 6.18 11.08
N ILE A 74 -2.13 7.17 10.83
CA ILE A 74 -3.55 7.12 11.18
C ILE A 74 -4.32 6.33 10.12
N TYR A 75 -5.18 5.43 10.57
CA TYR A 75 -6.04 4.63 9.71
C TYR A 75 -7.36 5.36 9.44
N TYR A 76 -7.96 5.07 8.29
CA TYR A 76 -9.23 5.69 7.91
C TYR A 76 -10.08 4.80 7.01
N ASP A 77 -11.37 5.08 6.99
CA ASP A 77 -12.33 4.62 5.99
C ASP A 77 -13.45 5.64 5.82
N TYR A 78 -14.35 5.33 4.90
CA TYR A 78 -15.52 6.15 4.61
C TYR A 78 -16.80 5.40 4.96
N GLU A 79 -17.72 6.10 5.61
CA GLU A 79 -19.12 5.69 5.70
C GLU A 79 -19.92 6.50 4.67
N ILE A 80 -20.47 5.81 3.69
CA ILE A 80 -21.15 6.42 2.55
C ILE A 80 -22.63 6.11 2.66
N HIS A 81 -23.44 7.16 2.74
CA HIS A 81 -24.89 7.05 2.76
C HIS A 81 -25.43 7.27 1.35
N TYR A 82 -26.23 6.35 0.89
CA TYR A 82 -27.06 6.45 -0.28
C TYR A 82 -28.54 6.55 0.14
N GLU A 83 -29.45 6.71 -0.81
CA GLU A 83 -30.87 6.85 -0.52
C GLU A 83 -31.46 5.66 0.26
N ASN A 84 -30.99 4.43 -0.02
CA ASN A 84 -31.55 3.20 0.54
C ASN A 84 -30.55 2.33 1.30
N GLU A 85 -29.29 2.72 1.36
CA GLU A 85 -28.23 1.92 2.01
C GLU A 85 -27.12 2.78 2.57
N THR A 86 -26.38 2.19 3.51
CA THR A 86 -25.14 2.75 4.04
C THR A 86 -24.02 1.72 3.86
N VAL A 87 -22.89 2.16 3.30
CA VAL A 87 -21.73 1.30 2.98
C VAL A 87 -20.51 1.81 3.71
N MET A 88 -19.77 0.91 4.34
CA MET A 88 -18.40 1.17 4.81
C MET A 88 -17.43 0.81 3.69
N CYS A 89 -16.54 1.72 3.35
CA CYS A 89 -15.61 1.54 2.24
C CYS A 89 -14.19 2.00 2.63
N THR A 90 -13.19 1.17 2.35
CA THR A 90 -11.79 1.63 2.31
C THR A 90 -11.60 2.53 1.09
N ASP A 91 -10.58 3.38 1.13
CA ASP A 91 -10.28 4.28 0.03
C ASP A 91 -9.73 3.53 -1.18
N PRO A 92 -10.38 3.59 -2.35
CA PRO A 92 -9.88 2.95 -3.57
C PRO A 92 -8.51 3.49 -4.03
N TYR A 93 -8.15 4.69 -3.60
CA TYR A 93 -6.89 5.36 -3.94
C TYR A 93 -5.85 5.32 -2.82
N ALA A 94 -6.09 4.52 -1.77
CA ALA A 94 -5.15 4.40 -0.66
C ALA A 94 -3.80 3.87 -1.13
N THR A 95 -2.72 4.55 -0.73
CA THR A 95 -1.33 4.13 -0.99
C THR A 95 -0.78 3.22 0.09
N ALA A 96 -1.48 3.11 1.22
CA ALA A 96 -1.15 2.23 2.32
C ALA A 96 -2.42 1.72 3.02
N CYS A 97 -2.33 0.56 3.64
CA CYS A 97 -3.45 -0.05 4.35
C CYS A 97 -2.98 -0.81 5.60
N GLY A 98 -3.93 -1.08 6.48
CA GLY A 98 -3.73 -1.97 7.60
C GLY A 98 -3.73 -3.44 7.20
N CYS A 99 -3.56 -4.30 8.20
CA CYS A 99 -3.53 -5.74 8.01
C CYS A 99 -4.79 -6.23 7.28
N ASN A 100 -4.59 -7.05 6.26
CA ASN A 100 -5.64 -7.60 5.38
C ASN A 100 -6.48 -6.52 4.65
N GLY A 101 -5.98 -5.31 4.49
CA GLY A 101 -6.67 -4.25 3.76
C GLY A 101 -7.98 -3.76 4.41
N THR A 102 -8.18 -4.00 5.70
CA THR A 102 -9.44 -3.67 6.41
C THR A 102 -9.64 -2.18 6.65
N LYS A 103 -8.58 -1.40 6.63
CA LYS A 103 -8.58 0.07 6.73
C LYS A 103 -7.53 0.64 5.81
N SER A 104 -7.78 1.78 5.21
CA SER A 104 -6.76 2.60 4.56
C SER A 104 -5.88 3.27 5.61
N MET A 105 -4.67 3.68 5.26
CA MET A 105 -3.77 4.36 6.17
C MET A 105 -3.14 5.59 5.49
N VAL A 106 -3.09 6.69 6.22
CA VAL A 106 -2.30 7.86 5.83
C VAL A 106 -0.82 7.57 6.06
N VAL A 107 0.00 7.79 5.08
CA VAL A 107 1.44 7.50 5.15
C VAL A 107 2.26 8.62 4.52
N ASP A 108 3.32 9.02 5.20
CA ASP A 108 4.37 9.85 4.60
C ASP A 108 5.32 8.97 3.78
N LEU A 109 5.07 8.88 2.48
CA LEU A 109 5.88 8.06 1.57
C LEU A 109 7.36 8.47 1.54
N ARG A 110 7.70 9.73 1.88
CA ARG A 110 9.09 10.20 1.94
C ARG A 110 9.91 9.47 3.01
N ARG A 111 9.24 8.89 4.02
CA ARG A 111 9.86 8.16 5.13
C ARG A 111 9.97 6.65 4.88
N THR A 112 9.38 6.16 3.79
CA THR A 112 9.37 4.73 3.47
C THR A 112 10.59 4.30 2.65
N ASP A 113 11.28 5.23 2.02
CA ASP A 113 12.45 4.93 1.20
C ASP A 113 13.63 4.48 2.06
N PRO A 114 14.28 3.36 1.72
CA PRO A 114 15.53 2.97 2.35
C PRO A 114 16.64 4.00 2.09
N PRO A 115 17.69 4.05 2.94
CA PRO A 115 18.85 4.88 2.67
C PRO A 115 19.40 4.61 1.26
N HIS A 116 19.66 5.69 0.51
CA HIS A 116 20.20 5.64 -0.86
C HIS A 116 19.24 5.12 -1.94
N PHE A 117 17.97 4.89 -1.66
CA PHE A 117 16.99 4.41 -2.64
C PHE A 117 16.93 5.28 -3.91
N HIS A 118 17.05 6.61 -3.75
CA HIS A 118 17.11 7.57 -4.88
C HIS A 118 18.32 7.40 -5.80
N GLN A 119 19.34 6.64 -5.38
CA GLN A 119 20.52 6.33 -6.19
C GLN A 119 20.33 5.09 -7.06
N ASP A 120 19.35 4.27 -6.75
CA ASP A 120 18.98 3.12 -7.56
C ASP A 120 18.46 3.59 -8.93
N LYS A 121 18.98 2.95 -9.96
CA LYS A 121 18.53 3.20 -11.33
C LYS A 121 18.05 1.89 -11.93
N ALA A 122 16.89 1.94 -12.54
CA ALA A 122 16.43 0.81 -13.34
C ALA A 122 17.48 0.49 -14.42
N PRO A 123 17.80 -0.79 -14.63
CA PRO A 123 18.66 -1.18 -15.72
C PRO A 123 18.06 -0.75 -17.07
N PRO A 124 18.89 -0.53 -18.10
CA PRO A 124 18.37 -0.20 -19.41
C PRO A 124 17.45 -1.31 -19.92
N GLN A 125 16.37 -0.91 -20.57
CA GLN A 125 15.43 -1.85 -21.17
C GLN A 125 16.15 -2.70 -22.23
N GLN A 126 16.02 -4.03 -22.11
CA GLN A 126 16.55 -4.98 -23.08
C GLN A 126 15.36 -5.61 -23.83
N ASN A 127 15.59 -5.97 -25.09
CA ASN A 127 14.56 -6.61 -25.93
C ASN A 127 14.26 -8.06 -25.49
N GLU A 128 15.22 -8.70 -24.83
CA GLU A 128 15.07 -10.05 -24.30
C GLU A 128 14.89 -9.96 -22.78
N GLN A 129 13.67 -10.30 -22.33
CA GLN A 129 13.33 -10.30 -20.92
C GLN A 129 12.90 -11.71 -20.50
N ILE A 130 13.51 -12.21 -19.43
CA ILE A 130 13.12 -13.45 -18.76
C ILE A 130 12.57 -13.06 -17.40
N ILE A 131 11.24 -13.14 -17.26
CA ILE A 131 10.50 -12.79 -16.04
C ILE A 131 10.28 -14.06 -15.24
N TYR A 132 10.66 -14.06 -13.97
CA TYR A 132 10.45 -15.15 -13.04
C TYR A 132 9.54 -14.67 -11.91
N GLU A 133 8.35 -15.25 -11.83
CA GLU A 133 7.41 -14.97 -10.74
C GLU A 133 7.72 -15.86 -9.55
N LEU A 134 7.84 -15.29 -8.36
CA LEU A 134 8.12 -16.03 -7.13
C LEU A 134 7.46 -15.42 -5.90
N HIS A 135 7.15 -16.30 -4.95
CA HIS A 135 6.73 -15.92 -3.61
C HIS A 135 7.94 -15.97 -2.67
N ILE A 136 8.26 -14.85 -2.02
CA ILE A 136 9.47 -14.71 -1.18
C ILE A 136 9.59 -15.79 -0.12
N LYS A 137 8.49 -16.08 0.57
CA LYS A 137 8.50 -17.08 1.64
C LYS A 137 8.80 -18.48 1.09
N ASP A 138 8.07 -18.91 0.07
CA ASP A 138 8.17 -20.27 -0.44
C ASP A 138 9.54 -20.55 -1.09
N PHE A 139 10.12 -19.53 -1.69
CA PHE A 139 11.41 -19.66 -2.40
C PHE A 139 12.59 -20.00 -1.50
N SER A 140 12.56 -19.65 -0.21
CA SER A 140 13.70 -19.81 0.69
C SER A 140 13.37 -20.48 2.03
N HIS A 141 12.10 -20.92 2.24
CA HIS A 141 11.64 -21.41 3.53
C HIS A 141 12.18 -22.82 3.90
N ASP A 142 12.51 -23.62 2.89
CA ASP A 142 12.97 -24.98 3.12
C ASP A 142 14.27 -25.00 3.96
N LYS A 143 14.34 -25.97 4.89
CA LYS A 143 15.50 -26.13 5.78
C LYS A 143 16.78 -26.47 5.01
N ASP A 144 16.66 -27.14 3.85
CA ASP A 144 17.76 -27.56 3.01
C ASP A 144 18.19 -26.49 1.98
N SER A 145 17.53 -25.30 2.01
CA SER A 145 17.91 -24.14 1.19
C SER A 145 19.31 -23.58 1.47
N GLY A 146 19.96 -24.01 2.56
CA GLY A 146 21.22 -23.45 3.03
C GLY A 146 21.12 -22.04 3.63
N ILE A 147 19.91 -21.48 3.67
CA ILE A 147 19.67 -20.16 4.26
C ILE A 147 19.59 -20.28 5.79
N PRO A 148 20.29 -19.40 6.55
CA PRO A 148 20.17 -19.38 8.01
C PRO A 148 18.71 -19.24 8.46
N GLY A 149 18.31 -20.01 9.49
CA GLY A 149 16.92 -20.11 9.92
C GLY A 149 16.23 -18.78 10.22
N ALA A 150 16.99 -17.80 10.73
CA ALA A 150 16.48 -16.45 11.00
C ALA A 150 16.05 -15.65 9.75
N TYR A 151 16.52 -16.06 8.56
CA TYR A 151 16.27 -15.37 7.29
C TYR A 151 15.37 -16.15 6.35
N ARG A 152 15.11 -17.42 6.63
CA ARG A 152 14.24 -18.26 5.77
C ARG A 152 12.85 -17.65 5.63
N GLY A 153 12.34 -17.62 4.42
CA GLY A 153 11.02 -17.05 4.12
C GLY A 153 10.94 -15.53 4.22
N THR A 154 12.06 -14.83 4.30
CA THR A 154 12.10 -13.37 4.37
C THR A 154 12.87 -12.78 3.18
N TYR A 155 12.66 -11.49 2.90
CA TYR A 155 13.44 -10.75 1.90
C TYR A 155 14.95 -10.82 2.14
N LYS A 156 15.37 -10.91 3.41
CA LYS A 156 16.81 -11.04 3.76
C LYS A 156 17.45 -12.33 3.28
N ALA A 157 16.68 -13.38 3.01
CA ALA A 157 17.22 -14.60 2.42
C ALA A 157 17.91 -14.33 1.08
N PHE A 158 17.40 -13.38 0.31
CA PHE A 158 17.94 -13.02 -1.01
C PHE A 158 19.24 -12.22 -0.94
N THR A 159 19.64 -11.73 0.23
CA THR A 159 20.93 -11.05 0.45
C THR A 159 22.06 -12.00 0.87
N ILE A 160 21.77 -13.28 1.05
CA ILE A 160 22.77 -14.28 1.43
C ILE A 160 23.54 -14.76 0.19
N GLU A 161 24.79 -14.38 0.08
CA GLU A 161 25.62 -14.67 -1.09
C GLU A 161 26.11 -16.13 -1.16
N ASN A 162 26.42 -16.74 -0.04
CA ASN A 162 26.92 -18.11 0.05
C ASN A 162 26.15 -18.93 1.08
N PRO A 163 24.93 -19.36 0.74
CA PRO A 163 24.24 -20.31 1.59
C PRO A 163 25.05 -21.61 1.70
N GLN A 164 25.02 -22.24 2.86
CA GLN A 164 25.65 -23.54 3.08
C GLN A 164 24.84 -24.66 2.43
N ALA A 165 24.79 -24.66 1.12
CA ALA A 165 24.06 -25.63 0.32
C ALA A 165 24.93 -26.06 -0.87
N ASP A 166 24.72 -27.30 -1.32
CA ASP A 166 25.40 -27.86 -2.50
C ASP A 166 24.96 -27.19 -3.80
N TYR A 167 23.83 -26.48 -3.77
CA TYR A 167 23.19 -25.82 -4.91
C TYR A 167 23.05 -24.33 -4.69
N PRO A 168 23.13 -23.50 -5.75
CA PRO A 168 22.81 -22.08 -5.65
C PRO A 168 21.36 -21.88 -5.26
N THR A 169 21.10 -20.89 -4.42
CA THR A 169 19.75 -20.50 -3.99
C THR A 169 19.53 -18.99 -4.12
N CYS A 170 18.31 -18.54 -4.04
CA CYS A 170 17.92 -17.13 -4.08
C CYS A 170 18.52 -16.38 -5.29
N ILE A 171 19.13 -15.22 -5.09
CA ILE A 171 19.64 -14.37 -6.18
C ILE A 171 20.71 -15.11 -7.02
N ARG A 172 21.56 -15.92 -6.41
CA ARG A 172 22.56 -16.65 -7.15
C ARG A 172 21.94 -17.64 -8.14
N TYR A 173 20.96 -18.41 -7.68
CA TYR A 173 20.21 -19.32 -8.56
C TYR A 173 19.55 -18.60 -9.72
N LEU A 174 18.85 -17.49 -9.45
CA LEU A 174 18.15 -16.71 -10.46
C LEU A 174 19.12 -16.12 -11.51
N LYS A 175 20.29 -15.66 -11.07
CA LYS A 175 21.35 -15.18 -11.98
C LYS A 175 21.91 -16.30 -12.87
N GLU A 176 22.19 -17.47 -12.30
CA GLU A 176 22.69 -18.63 -13.05
C GLU A 176 21.64 -19.15 -14.04
N LEU A 177 20.35 -19.01 -13.71
CA LEU A 177 19.23 -19.34 -14.61
C LEU A 177 19.06 -18.33 -15.74
N GLY A 178 19.68 -17.15 -15.66
CA GLY A 178 19.58 -16.09 -16.67
C GLY A 178 18.35 -15.22 -16.51
N VAL A 179 17.67 -15.22 -15.35
CA VAL A 179 16.53 -14.37 -15.07
C VAL A 179 16.95 -12.90 -15.09
N THR A 180 16.19 -12.07 -15.81
CA THR A 180 16.43 -10.62 -15.92
C THR A 180 15.51 -9.80 -15.02
N HIS A 181 14.30 -10.29 -14.75
CA HIS A 181 13.28 -9.61 -13.96
C HIS A 181 12.62 -10.57 -12.99
N ILE A 182 12.38 -10.13 -11.78
CA ILE A 182 11.62 -10.87 -10.76
C ILE A 182 10.29 -10.19 -10.56
N HIS A 183 9.21 -10.97 -10.67
CA HIS A 183 7.87 -10.55 -10.29
C HIS A 183 7.56 -11.17 -8.92
N LEU A 184 7.37 -10.31 -7.92
CA LEU A 184 7.09 -10.76 -6.55
C LEU A 184 5.58 -10.92 -6.33
N LEU A 185 5.19 -12.06 -5.75
CA LEU A 185 3.85 -12.34 -5.25
C LEU A 185 3.69 -11.85 -3.80
#